data_eeabed10c74ac283f6e47ffd75aeba90
#
_entry.id   eeabed10c74ac283f6e47ffd75aeba90
#
_cell.length_a   1.000
_cell.length_b   1.000
_cell.length_c   1.000
_cell.angle_alpha   90.00
_cell.angle_beta   90.00
_cell.angle_gamma   90.00
#
_symmetry.space_group_name_H-M   'P 1'
#
loop_
_entity.id
_entity.type
_entity.pdbx_description
1 polymer ?
#
loop_
_entity_poly.entity_id
_entity_poly.type
_entity_poly.pdbx_seq_one_letter_code
_entity_poly.pdbx_strand_id
1 'polypeptide(L)'
;TFNEPVVIPEQGYLYQHHYPLVRDGKRAIQVAYHIQLASSMAVREFRKMNSPGQIGIVTNLTPAYCQDPDNTEDQNASQAVDLIFNRSFLDPSVKGEYPRELVSLLKDNSVLPSYHSEDLDLIRDNTVDFVGVNYYHPRRVRHRQAPFVSNVFMPDKYFEYYVPENCRMNISRGWEIYEKGIYDIGINLRDNYGNIPWMVTENGMGVQDEEQFMDKDGMVQDDYRITFIKDHLKWLHRAIQEGGACFGYHMWSPFDSWSWSNAYKNRYGLIRIDIAKEAKPTYKKSAQWFRQLSDQNGFTDKDGAPCK
;
A
#
# COMPACT_ATOMS: atom_id res chain seq x y z
N THR A 1 4.09 2.34 14.23
CA THR A 1 4.74 3.66 14.22
C THR A 1 4.02 4.64 13.26
N PHE A 2 4.05 4.42 11.96
CA PHE A 2 3.39 5.24 10.95
C PHE A 2 2.43 4.41 10.11
N ASN A 3 1.40 5.07 9.56
CA ASN A 3 0.60 4.56 8.47
C ASN A 3 1.03 5.23 7.17
N GLU A 4 1.38 4.43 6.15
CA GLU A 4 1.76 4.87 4.79
C GLU A 4 2.79 6.02 4.75
N PRO A 5 3.97 5.83 5.36
CA PRO A 5 4.94 6.91 5.48
C PRO A 5 5.37 7.52 4.13
N VAL A 6 5.39 6.74 3.05
CA VAL A 6 5.76 7.22 1.70
C VAL A 6 4.73 8.20 1.12
N VAL A 7 3.47 8.16 1.57
CA VAL A 7 2.42 9.08 1.08
C VAL A 7 2.76 10.54 1.41
N ILE A 8 3.40 10.81 2.54
CA ILE A 8 3.76 12.18 2.92
C ILE A 8 4.75 12.81 1.92
N PRO A 9 5.95 12.23 1.66
CA PRO A 9 6.86 12.79 0.67
C PRO A 9 6.30 12.71 -0.76
N GLU A 10 5.62 11.62 -1.13
CA GLU A 10 5.07 11.44 -2.48
C GLU A 10 3.98 12.47 -2.77
N GLN A 11 2.92 12.51 -1.97
CA GLN A 11 1.75 13.33 -2.25
C GLN A 11 1.93 14.80 -1.86
N GLY A 12 2.74 15.08 -0.83
CA GLY A 12 2.95 16.43 -0.33
C GLY A 12 4.09 17.18 -1.02
N TYR A 13 5.16 16.47 -1.41
CA TYR A 13 6.39 17.11 -1.87
C TYR A 13 6.82 16.76 -3.30
N LEU A 14 6.27 15.71 -3.90
CA LEU A 14 6.53 15.38 -5.31
C LEU A 14 5.36 15.78 -6.20
N TYR A 15 4.14 15.30 -5.88
CA TYR A 15 2.98 15.41 -6.78
C TYR A 15 1.96 16.47 -6.37
N GLN A 16 2.14 17.17 -5.26
CA GLN A 16 1.32 18.30 -4.82
C GLN A 16 -0.19 17.96 -4.68
N HIS A 17 -0.51 16.75 -4.24
CA HIS A 17 -1.90 16.35 -4.00
C HIS A 17 -2.34 16.56 -2.56
N HIS A 18 -1.38 16.56 -1.60
CA HIS A 18 -1.61 16.80 -0.19
C HIS A 18 -0.79 17.99 0.29
N TYR A 19 -1.19 18.58 1.42
CA TYR A 19 -0.37 19.60 2.08
C TYR A 19 1.04 19.04 2.37
N PRO A 20 2.11 19.81 2.17
CA PRO A 20 2.16 21.28 1.96
C PRO A 20 2.04 21.73 0.50
N LEU A 21 1.73 20.84 -0.47
CA LEU A 21 1.55 21.17 -1.88
C LEU A 21 2.83 21.77 -2.53
N VAL A 22 3.99 21.29 -2.09
CA VAL A 22 5.30 21.71 -2.58
C VAL A 22 5.80 20.74 -3.63
N ARG A 23 6.49 21.22 -4.67
CA ARG A 23 7.19 20.36 -5.64
C ARG A 23 8.70 20.52 -5.43
N ASP A 24 9.27 19.66 -4.60
CA ASP A 24 10.68 19.70 -4.21
C ASP A 24 11.17 18.30 -3.84
N GLY A 25 11.78 17.62 -4.79
CA GLY A 25 12.24 16.25 -4.59
C GLY A 25 13.34 16.12 -3.52
N LYS A 26 14.19 17.13 -3.34
CA LYS A 26 15.20 17.12 -2.28
C LYS A 26 14.56 17.15 -0.89
N ARG A 27 13.54 18.01 -0.71
CA ARG A 27 12.75 18.02 0.52
C ARG A 27 11.95 16.74 0.72
N ALA A 28 11.40 16.17 -0.35
CA ALA A 28 10.71 14.88 -0.27
C ALA A 28 11.61 13.79 0.35
N ILE A 29 12.86 13.69 -0.12
CA ILE A 29 13.83 12.73 0.41
C ILE A 29 14.21 13.04 1.86
N GLN A 30 14.42 14.31 2.22
CA GLN A 30 14.70 14.70 3.60
C GLN A 30 13.53 14.37 4.53
N VAL A 31 12.31 14.59 4.10
CA VAL A 31 11.08 14.26 4.86
C VAL A 31 10.97 12.74 5.03
N ALA A 32 11.19 11.96 3.97
CA ALA A 32 11.18 10.49 4.06
C ALA A 32 12.20 9.98 5.09
N TYR A 33 13.42 10.52 5.06
CA TYR A 33 14.46 10.20 6.03
C TYR A 33 14.03 10.52 7.48
N HIS A 34 13.49 11.72 7.73
CA HIS A 34 13.04 12.11 9.08
C HIS A 34 11.88 11.26 9.59
N ILE A 35 10.96 10.83 8.71
CA ILE A 35 9.85 9.94 9.08
C ILE A 35 10.41 8.56 9.50
N GLN A 36 11.37 8.01 8.73
CA GLN A 36 12.01 6.75 9.09
C GLN A 36 12.76 6.85 10.41
N LEU A 37 13.53 7.93 10.61
CA LEU A 37 14.24 8.18 11.86
C LEU A 37 13.26 8.27 13.05
N ALA A 38 12.17 9.04 12.90
CA ALA A 38 11.13 9.14 13.93
C ALA A 38 10.47 7.79 14.24
N SER A 39 10.27 6.94 13.21
CA SER A 39 9.77 5.57 13.38
C SER A 39 10.72 4.76 14.27
N SER A 40 12.02 4.76 13.96
CA SER A 40 13.04 4.05 14.74
C SER A 40 13.19 4.61 16.16
N MET A 41 13.03 5.93 16.35
CA MET A 41 12.97 6.53 17.69
C MET A 41 11.77 6.02 18.49
N ALA A 42 10.61 5.90 17.87
CA ALA A 42 9.41 5.35 18.51
C ALA A 42 9.61 3.87 18.90
N VAL A 43 10.23 3.06 18.04
CA VAL A 43 10.61 1.67 18.36
C VAL A 43 11.53 1.64 19.57
N ARG A 44 12.58 2.46 19.60
CA ARG A 44 13.50 2.54 20.74
C ARG A 44 12.78 2.88 22.04
N GLU A 45 11.92 3.87 22.04
CA GLU A 45 11.18 4.25 23.25
C GLU A 45 10.21 3.15 23.69
N PHE A 46 9.55 2.48 22.74
CA PHE A 46 8.70 1.31 23.04
C PHE A 46 9.50 0.18 23.69
N ARG A 47 10.71 -0.14 23.19
CA ARG A 47 11.59 -1.15 23.80
C ARG A 47 11.97 -0.82 25.24
N LYS A 48 12.23 0.46 25.55
CA LYS A 48 12.53 0.91 26.91
C LYS A 48 11.39 0.70 27.90
N MET A 49 10.14 0.67 27.41
CA MET A 49 8.98 0.44 28.27
C MET A 49 8.88 -1.02 28.75
N ASN A 50 9.69 -1.94 28.21
CA ASN A 50 9.61 -3.38 28.49
C ASN A 50 8.19 -3.95 28.36
N SER A 51 7.40 -3.42 27.41
CA SER A 51 6.06 -3.90 27.10
C SER A 51 6.11 -5.30 26.50
N PRO A 52 5.19 -6.21 26.85
CA PRO A 52 5.08 -7.52 26.21
C PRO A 52 4.48 -7.44 24.78
N GLY A 53 4.04 -6.25 24.35
CA GLY A 53 3.47 -6.03 23.03
C GLY A 53 4.51 -6.01 21.92
N GLN A 54 4.02 -5.92 20.69
CA GLN A 54 4.82 -5.80 19.47
C GLN A 54 4.63 -4.42 18.85
N ILE A 55 5.64 -3.92 18.15
CA ILE A 55 5.59 -2.64 17.46
C ILE A 55 5.90 -2.83 15.98
N GLY A 56 5.04 -2.30 15.12
CA GLY A 56 5.15 -2.41 13.66
C GLY A 56 5.08 -1.07 12.95
N ILE A 57 5.28 -1.12 11.64
CA ILE A 57 5.03 -0.02 10.70
C ILE A 57 4.00 -0.50 9.68
N VAL A 58 3.14 0.41 9.22
CA VAL A 58 2.20 0.12 8.13
C VAL A 58 2.70 0.79 6.87
N THR A 59 3.02 -0.01 5.86
CA THR A 59 3.50 0.45 4.56
C THR A 59 2.47 0.17 3.46
N ASN A 60 2.26 1.12 2.56
CA ASN A 60 1.53 0.85 1.33
C ASN A 60 2.49 0.24 0.31
N LEU A 61 2.50 -1.08 0.22
CA LEU A 61 3.33 -1.78 -0.74
C LEU A 61 2.62 -1.87 -2.08
N THR A 62 3.25 -1.32 -3.10
CA THR A 62 2.75 -1.30 -4.48
C THR A 62 3.75 -2.03 -5.37
N PRO A 63 3.62 -3.37 -5.55
CA PRO A 63 4.55 -4.11 -6.41
C PRO A 63 4.68 -3.46 -7.77
N ALA A 64 5.93 -3.29 -8.22
CA ALA A 64 6.25 -2.66 -9.48
C ALA A 64 6.47 -3.72 -10.58
N TYR A 65 5.69 -3.66 -11.63
CA TYR A 65 5.81 -4.57 -12.77
C TYR A 65 6.19 -3.80 -14.02
N CYS A 66 7.24 -4.24 -14.69
CA CYS A 66 7.67 -3.68 -15.97
C CYS A 66 6.73 -4.11 -17.10
N GLN A 67 6.70 -3.32 -18.19
CA GLN A 67 5.89 -3.62 -19.37
C GLN A 67 6.42 -4.86 -20.10
N ASP A 68 7.72 -4.90 -20.34
CA ASP A 68 8.40 -6.01 -20.98
C ASP A 68 9.46 -6.59 -20.02
N PRO A 69 9.22 -7.79 -19.48
CA PRO A 69 10.17 -8.44 -18.57
C PRO A 69 11.48 -8.87 -19.24
N ASP A 70 11.56 -8.93 -20.56
CA ASP A 70 12.77 -9.24 -21.31
C ASP A 70 13.56 -7.97 -21.70
N ASN A 71 12.99 -6.79 -21.50
CA ASN A 71 13.65 -5.51 -21.74
C ASN A 71 14.36 -5.01 -20.48
N THR A 72 15.69 -4.89 -20.55
CA THR A 72 16.52 -4.43 -19.42
C THR A 72 16.18 -3.00 -18.97
N GLU A 73 15.79 -2.09 -19.86
CA GLU A 73 15.43 -0.72 -19.52
C GLU A 73 14.11 -0.69 -18.74
N ASP A 74 13.14 -1.53 -19.12
CA ASP A 74 11.88 -1.68 -18.39
C ASP A 74 12.09 -2.33 -17.01
N GLN A 75 12.98 -3.33 -16.92
CA GLN A 75 13.38 -3.91 -15.63
C GLN A 75 14.00 -2.84 -14.71
N ASN A 76 14.92 -2.02 -15.24
CA ASN A 76 15.53 -0.92 -14.48
C ASN A 76 14.49 0.11 -14.02
N ALA A 77 13.49 0.41 -14.85
CA ALA A 77 12.39 1.29 -14.47
C ALA A 77 11.57 0.74 -13.30
N SER A 78 11.21 -0.54 -13.33
CA SER A 78 10.49 -1.19 -12.23
C SER A 78 11.33 -1.29 -10.95
N GLN A 79 12.62 -1.57 -11.05
CA GLN A 79 13.54 -1.58 -9.92
C GLN A 79 13.67 -0.19 -9.27
N ALA A 80 13.76 0.88 -10.07
CA ALA A 80 13.80 2.25 -9.54
C ALA A 80 12.52 2.59 -8.77
N VAL A 81 11.36 2.18 -9.29
CA VAL A 81 10.07 2.35 -8.60
C VAL A 81 10.02 1.59 -7.29
N ASP A 82 10.44 0.34 -7.27
CA ASP A 82 10.48 -0.47 -6.06
C ASP A 82 11.42 0.12 -5.00
N LEU A 83 12.61 0.54 -5.40
CA LEU A 83 13.57 1.21 -4.52
C LEU A 83 13.00 2.47 -3.87
N ILE A 84 12.35 3.33 -4.67
CA ILE A 84 11.89 4.64 -4.22
C ILE A 84 10.60 4.54 -3.40
N PHE A 85 9.63 3.71 -3.80
CA PHE A 85 8.30 3.73 -3.20
C PHE A 85 8.03 2.59 -2.21
N ASN A 86 8.73 1.45 -2.32
CA ASN A 86 8.58 0.33 -1.40
C ASN A 86 9.78 0.21 -0.45
N ARG A 87 10.97 -0.04 -1.00
CA ARG A 87 12.16 -0.39 -0.23
C ARG A 87 12.74 0.77 0.57
N SER A 88 12.43 2.01 0.19
CA SER A 88 12.86 3.22 0.92
C SER A 88 12.41 3.26 2.39
N PHE A 89 11.29 2.61 2.71
CA PHE A 89 10.79 2.45 4.08
C PHE A 89 10.85 1.01 4.58
N LEU A 90 10.61 0.03 3.71
CA LEU A 90 10.57 -1.37 4.11
C LEU A 90 11.95 -1.87 4.57
N ASP A 91 13.02 -1.60 3.78
CA ASP A 91 14.36 -2.06 4.12
C ASP A 91 14.85 -1.47 5.45
N PRO A 92 14.85 -0.13 5.68
CA PRO A 92 15.32 0.41 6.95
C PRO A 92 14.43 0.04 8.15
N SER A 93 13.14 -0.20 7.94
CA SER A 93 12.25 -0.63 9.02
C SER A 93 12.47 -2.08 9.44
N VAL A 94 12.80 -2.98 8.50
CA VAL A 94 12.92 -4.43 8.76
C VAL A 94 14.37 -4.88 8.86
N LYS A 95 15.26 -4.36 7.98
CA LYS A 95 16.68 -4.75 7.93
C LYS A 95 17.60 -3.78 8.67
N GLY A 96 17.10 -2.59 9.05
CA GLY A 96 17.86 -1.56 9.73
C GLY A 96 18.83 -0.78 8.80
N GLU A 97 18.73 -0.96 7.49
CA GLU A 97 19.61 -0.29 6.53
C GLU A 97 18.88 0.09 5.24
N TYR A 98 19.33 1.18 4.63
CA TYR A 98 18.84 1.58 3.31
C TYR A 98 19.49 0.75 2.20
N PRO A 99 18.76 0.41 1.12
CA PRO A 99 19.35 -0.24 -0.06
C PRO A 99 20.51 0.59 -0.63
N ARG A 100 21.63 -0.04 -0.91
CA ARG A 100 22.82 0.65 -1.48
C ARG A 100 22.50 1.30 -2.82
N GLU A 101 21.68 0.64 -3.63
CA GLU A 101 21.23 1.12 -4.93
C GLU A 101 20.40 2.40 -4.78
N LEU A 102 19.53 2.49 -3.75
CA LEU A 102 18.79 3.73 -3.45
C LEU A 102 19.73 4.85 -3.05
N VAL A 103 20.70 4.57 -2.17
CA VAL A 103 21.68 5.57 -1.72
C VAL A 103 22.50 6.08 -2.90
N SER A 104 22.95 5.21 -3.82
CA SER A 104 23.65 5.60 -5.04
C SER A 104 22.78 6.47 -5.94
N LEU A 105 21.54 6.06 -6.18
CA LEU A 105 20.57 6.82 -6.99
C LEU A 105 20.38 8.24 -6.43
N LEU A 106 20.20 8.38 -5.11
CA LEU A 106 20.01 9.68 -4.48
C LEU A 106 21.28 10.55 -4.56
N LYS A 107 22.47 9.94 -4.39
CA LYS A 107 23.75 10.61 -4.52
C LYS A 107 23.98 11.14 -5.94
N ASP A 108 23.74 10.32 -6.95
CA ASP A 108 23.92 10.67 -8.37
C ASP A 108 23.00 11.80 -8.81
N ASN A 109 21.87 11.97 -8.14
CA ASN A 109 20.96 13.09 -8.34
C ASN A 109 21.19 14.28 -7.39
N SER A 110 22.21 14.23 -6.53
CA SER A 110 22.53 15.29 -5.55
C SER A 110 21.37 15.62 -4.59
N VAL A 111 20.56 14.60 -4.25
CA VAL A 111 19.42 14.72 -3.33
C VAL A 111 19.55 13.86 -2.08
N LEU A 112 20.75 13.37 -1.79
CA LEU A 112 20.97 12.64 -0.54
C LEU A 112 20.56 13.53 0.65
N PRO A 113 19.81 12.99 1.64
CA PRO A 113 19.39 13.77 2.79
C PRO A 113 20.58 14.16 3.67
N SER A 114 20.43 15.25 4.40
CA SER A 114 21.35 15.54 5.52
C SER A 114 21.03 14.60 6.67
N TYR A 115 22.05 13.94 7.22
CA TYR A 115 21.94 12.98 8.31
C TYR A 115 23.16 13.02 9.23
N HIS A 116 23.00 12.49 10.44
CA HIS A 116 24.10 12.20 11.36
C HIS A 116 24.39 10.69 11.36
N SER A 117 25.65 10.33 11.58
CA SER A 117 26.05 8.91 11.64
C SER A 117 25.28 8.12 12.70
N GLU A 118 25.03 8.75 13.84
CA GLU A 118 24.29 8.19 14.99
C GLU A 118 22.84 7.88 14.65
N ASP A 119 22.26 8.59 13.68
CA ASP A 119 20.89 8.32 13.21
C ASP A 119 20.83 6.98 12.46
N LEU A 120 21.89 6.65 11.69
CA LEU A 120 21.96 5.37 10.98
C LEU A 120 22.14 4.20 11.95
N ASP A 121 22.91 4.38 13.02
CA ASP A 121 23.03 3.40 14.10
C ASP A 121 21.69 3.21 14.81
N LEU A 122 20.96 4.31 15.06
CA LEU A 122 19.65 4.24 15.67
C LEU A 122 18.63 3.49 14.79
N ILE A 123 18.64 3.71 13.47
CA ILE A 123 17.79 2.99 12.51
C ILE A 123 18.14 1.51 12.50
N ARG A 124 19.43 1.16 12.44
CA ARG A 124 19.91 -0.22 12.42
C ARG A 124 19.47 -1.01 13.67
N ASP A 125 19.58 -0.39 14.82
CA ASP A 125 19.40 -1.06 16.11
C ASP A 125 17.93 -1.07 16.57
N ASN A 126 17.02 -0.40 15.84
CA ASN A 126 15.61 -0.27 16.22
C ASN A 126 14.66 -0.59 15.05
N THR A 127 14.66 -1.85 14.64
CA THR A 127 13.76 -2.40 13.63
C THR A 127 12.41 -2.84 14.25
N VAL A 128 11.40 -3.01 13.40
CA VAL A 128 10.04 -3.39 13.79
C VAL A 128 9.88 -4.90 14.00
N ASP A 129 8.84 -5.31 14.74
CA ASP A 129 8.50 -6.71 14.98
C ASP A 129 7.62 -7.31 13.88
N PHE A 130 6.83 -6.48 13.22
CA PHE A 130 5.92 -6.89 12.15
C PHE A 130 5.67 -5.75 11.17
N VAL A 131 5.15 -6.11 9.98
CA VAL A 131 4.75 -5.16 8.95
C VAL A 131 3.24 -5.20 8.72
N GLY A 132 2.58 -4.05 8.81
CA GLY A 132 1.25 -3.86 8.25
C GLY A 132 1.38 -3.52 6.76
N VAL A 133 0.53 -4.10 5.95
CA VAL A 133 0.52 -3.90 4.49
C VAL A 133 -0.81 -3.31 4.05
N ASN A 134 -0.77 -2.11 3.50
CA ASN A 134 -1.88 -1.54 2.75
C ASN A 134 -1.66 -1.86 1.27
N TYR A 135 -2.59 -2.59 0.65
CA TYR A 135 -2.51 -2.94 -0.76
C TYR A 135 -3.83 -2.64 -1.48
N TYR A 136 -3.75 -1.88 -2.55
CA TYR A 136 -4.91 -1.51 -3.38
C TYR A 136 -4.72 -1.81 -4.86
N HIS A 137 -3.53 -1.53 -5.40
CA HIS A 137 -3.19 -1.72 -6.80
C HIS A 137 -1.67 -1.81 -7.00
N PRO A 138 -1.20 -2.40 -8.11
CA PRO A 138 0.22 -2.40 -8.47
C PRO A 138 0.64 -1.09 -9.11
N ARG A 139 1.94 -0.93 -9.34
CA ARG A 139 2.50 0.08 -10.23
C ARG A 139 2.94 -0.59 -11.53
N ARG A 140 2.33 -0.21 -12.65
CA ARG A 140 2.69 -0.66 -14.00
C ARG A 140 3.58 0.38 -14.66
N VAL A 141 4.83 0.02 -14.92
CA VAL A 141 5.84 0.96 -15.39
C VAL A 141 6.63 0.42 -16.57
N ARG A 142 7.18 1.32 -17.36
CA ARG A 142 8.12 1.06 -18.43
C ARG A 142 9.22 2.11 -18.41
N HIS A 143 10.28 1.90 -19.15
CA HIS A 143 11.29 2.93 -19.36
C HIS A 143 10.68 4.14 -20.09
N ARG A 144 11.23 5.29 -19.84
CA ARG A 144 10.71 6.53 -20.43
C ARG A 144 10.91 6.54 -21.95
N GLN A 145 9.82 6.82 -22.65
CA GLN A 145 9.81 7.01 -24.11
C GLN A 145 10.15 8.45 -24.51
N ALA A 146 9.93 9.41 -23.63
CA ALA A 146 10.17 10.83 -23.85
C ALA A 146 11.24 11.38 -22.90
N PRO A 147 12.01 12.39 -23.32
CA PRO A 147 12.97 13.06 -22.43
C PRO A 147 12.31 13.57 -21.15
N PHE A 148 12.99 13.36 -20.03
CA PHE A 148 12.55 13.92 -18.75
C PHE A 148 12.99 15.38 -18.64
N VAL A 149 12.03 16.27 -18.43
CA VAL A 149 12.28 17.71 -18.25
C VAL A 149 11.75 18.14 -16.90
N SER A 150 12.64 18.46 -15.95
CA SER A 150 12.29 19.01 -14.66
C SER A 150 13.48 19.78 -14.10
N ASN A 151 13.21 20.90 -13.40
CA ASN A 151 14.20 21.68 -12.68
C ASN A 151 14.45 21.17 -11.24
N VAL A 152 13.70 20.16 -10.82
CA VAL A 152 13.83 19.49 -9.52
C VAL A 152 13.91 17.99 -9.73
N PHE A 153 14.49 17.28 -8.76
CA PHE A 153 14.46 15.82 -8.77
C PHE A 153 13.02 15.31 -8.68
N MET A 154 12.68 14.39 -9.59
CA MET A 154 11.42 13.64 -9.59
C MET A 154 11.71 12.18 -9.93
N PRO A 155 11.07 11.22 -9.24
CA PRO A 155 11.20 9.79 -9.56
C PRO A 155 10.85 9.45 -11.00
N ASP A 156 9.90 10.19 -11.59
CA ASP A 156 9.47 10.05 -13.00
C ASP A 156 10.61 10.16 -14.02
N LYS A 157 11.81 10.58 -13.59
CA LYS A 157 13.02 10.55 -14.42
C LYS A 157 13.35 9.14 -14.90
N TYR A 158 13.01 8.12 -14.11
CA TYR A 158 13.43 6.73 -14.34
C TYR A 158 12.37 5.87 -15.00
N PHE A 159 11.11 6.31 -15.01
CA PHE A 159 10.01 5.51 -15.52
C PHE A 159 8.86 6.37 -16.04
N GLU A 160 7.94 5.75 -16.73
CA GLU A 160 6.59 6.26 -16.94
C GLU A 160 5.56 5.17 -16.68
N TYR A 161 4.37 5.58 -16.22
CA TYR A 161 3.27 4.67 -15.99
C TYR A 161 2.61 4.27 -17.32
N TYR A 162 2.13 3.02 -17.38
CA TYR A 162 1.26 2.55 -18.45
C TYR A 162 0.08 1.77 -17.88
N VAL A 163 -0.95 1.61 -18.66
CA VAL A 163 -2.10 0.76 -18.30
C VAL A 163 -2.06 -0.46 -19.22
N PRO A 164 -1.98 -1.69 -18.66
CA PRO A 164 -2.00 -2.90 -19.47
C PRO A 164 -3.29 -3.03 -20.26
N GLU A 165 -3.21 -3.58 -21.47
CA GLU A 165 -4.38 -3.88 -22.26
C GLU A 165 -5.24 -4.96 -21.56
N ASN A 166 -6.55 -4.81 -21.61
CA ASN A 166 -7.52 -5.75 -21.04
C ASN A 166 -7.41 -5.99 -19.52
N CYS A 167 -6.73 -5.12 -18.76
CA CYS A 167 -6.70 -5.22 -17.31
C CYS A 167 -8.06 -4.85 -16.69
N ARG A 168 -8.35 -5.46 -15.54
CA ARG A 168 -9.57 -5.17 -14.77
C ARG A 168 -9.35 -3.88 -13.97
N MET A 169 -10.20 -2.87 -14.19
CA MET A 169 -10.06 -1.54 -13.60
C MET A 169 -11.17 -1.22 -12.59
N ASN A 170 -10.79 -0.66 -11.47
CA ASN A 170 -11.69 0.15 -10.66
C ASN A 170 -11.80 1.55 -11.30
N ILE A 171 -12.79 1.75 -12.14
CA ILE A 171 -12.99 2.98 -12.93
C ILE A 171 -13.14 4.20 -12.02
N SER A 172 -13.78 4.05 -10.85
CA SER A 172 -13.98 5.13 -9.89
C SER A 172 -12.68 5.73 -9.35
N ARG A 173 -11.60 4.95 -9.33
CA ARG A 173 -10.27 5.36 -8.84
C ARG A 173 -9.22 5.43 -9.94
N GLY A 174 -9.46 4.84 -11.10
CA GLY A 174 -8.46 4.66 -12.13
C GLY A 174 -7.37 3.66 -11.74
N TRP A 175 -7.67 2.73 -10.83
CA TRP A 175 -6.73 1.74 -10.31
C TRP A 175 -6.99 0.35 -10.90
N GLU A 176 -5.92 -0.30 -11.29
CA GLU A 176 -5.99 -1.71 -11.68
C GLU A 176 -6.43 -2.58 -10.50
N ILE A 177 -7.34 -3.50 -10.72
CA ILE A 177 -7.67 -4.57 -9.79
C ILE A 177 -6.76 -5.75 -10.11
N TYR A 178 -5.74 -5.95 -9.30
CA TYR A 178 -4.73 -7.00 -9.48
C TYR A 178 -4.50 -7.75 -8.17
N GLU A 179 -5.34 -8.71 -7.94
CA GLU A 179 -5.41 -9.48 -6.70
C GLU A 179 -4.15 -10.29 -6.39
N LYS A 180 -3.42 -10.74 -7.45
CA LYS A 180 -2.14 -11.47 -7.28
C LYS A 180 -1.05 -10.61 -6.60
N GLY A 181 -1.16 -9.29 -6.64
CA GLY A 181 -0.18 -8.41 -6.00
C GLY A 181 -0.03 -8.64 -4.49
N ILE A 182 -1.10 -9.03 -3.81
CA ILE A 182 -1.03 -9.37 -2.38
C ILE A 182 -0.24 -10.66 -2.11
N TYR A 183 -0.31 -11.62 -3.03
CA TYR A 183 0.51 -12.82 -3.01
C TYR A 183 1.99 -12.48 -3.24
N ASP A 184 2.28 -11.68 -4.27
CA ASP A 184 3.65 -11.29 -4.60
C ASP A 184 4.31 -10.52 -3.45
N ILE A 185 3.56 -9.67 -2.72
CA ILE A 185 4.01 -9.04 -1.47
C ILE A 185 4.36 -10.09 -0.42
N GLY A 186 3.46 -11.05 -0.18
CA GLY A 186 3.68 -12.11 0.83
C GLY A 186 4.92 -12.96 0.53
N ILE A 187 5.11 -13.34 -0.73
CA ILE A 187 6.29 -14.09 -1.18
C ILE A 187 7.56 -13.24 -1.05
N ASN A 188 7.51 -11.95 -1.41
CA ASN A 188 8.64 -11.05 -1.23
C ASN A 188 9.03 -10.90 0.25
N LEU A 189 8.07 -10.74 1.16
CA LEU A 189 8.35 -10.67 2.60
C LEU A 189 8.96 -11.98 3.13
N ARG A 190 8.46 -13.12 2.65
CA ARG A 190 9.02 -14.44 2.99
C ARG A 190 10.46 -14.59 2.54
N ASP A 191 10.74 -14.32 1.27
CA ASP A 191 12.01 -14.65 0.63
C ASP A 191 13.11 -13.63 0.90
N ASN A 192 12.76 -12.33 0.99
CA ASN A 192 13.71 -11.23 1.03
C ASN A 192 13.75 -10.48 2.37
N TYR A 193 12.83 -10.77 3.31
CA TYR A 193 12.72 -10.06 4.60
C TYR A 193 12.63 -11.03 5.80
N GLY A 194 13.26 -12.21 5.67
CA GLY A 194 13.33 -13.18 6.76
C GLY A 194 11.98 -13.73 7.20
N ASN A 195 10.98 -13.68 6.32
CA ASN A 195 9.61 -14.04 6.62
C ASN A 195 9.04 -13.32 7.85
N ILE A 196 9.36 -12.02 7.98
CA ILE A 196 8.84 -11.20 9.08
C ILE A 196 7.32 -11.36 9.20
N PRO A 197 6.76 -11.47 10.42
CA PRO A 197 5.31 -11.47 10.60
C PRO A 197 4.67 -10.23 9.94
N TRP A 198 3.56 -10.41 9.25
CA TRP A 198 2.87 -9.32 8.61
C TRP A 198 1.35 -9.52 8.58
N MET A 199 0.62 -8.44 8.36
CA MET A 199 -0.82 -8.51 8.18
C MET A 199 -1.26 -7.51 7.10
N VAL A 200 -2.35 -7.82 6.43
CA VAL A 200 -3.03 -6.83 5.60
C VAL A 200 -3.79 -5.88 6.52
N THR A 201 -3.35 -4.63 6.57
CA THR A 201 -3.97 -3.58 7.38
C THR A 201 -5.02 -2.81 6.60
N GLU A 202 -4.87 -2.72 5.28
CA GLU A 202 -5.88 -2.14 4.40
C GLU A 202 -5.88 -2.86 3.04
N ASN A 203 -7.08 -3.23 2.59
CA ASN A 203 -7.36 -3.66 1.23
C ASN A 203 -8.83 -3.37 0.95
N GLY A 204 -9.14 -2.76 -0.18
CA GLY A 204 -10.52 -2.37 -0.45
C GLY A 204 -10.72 -1.68 -1.79
N MET A 205 -11.97 -1.40 -2.10
CA MET A 205 -12.40 -0.83 -3.36
C MET A 205 -13.34 0.36 -3.13
N GLY A 206 -12.88 1.56 -3.50
CA GLY A 206 -13.70 2.77 -3.46
C GLY A 206 -14.52 2.91 -4.74
N VAL A 207 -15.84 3.06 -4.61
CA VAL A 207 -16.77 3.17 -5.74
C VAL A 207 -17.58 4.45 -5.65
N GLN A 208 -17.78 5.13 -6.79
CA GLN A 208 -18.62 6.32 -6.89
C GLN A 208 -20.07 5.93 -7.19
N ASP A 209 -20.98 6.82 -6.82
CA ASP A 209 -22.40 6.74 -7.19
C ASP A 209 -23.01 5.37 -6.87
N GLU A 210 -22.75 4.83 -5.67
CA GLU A 210 -23.24 3.52 -5.23
C GLU A 210 -24.78 3.44 -5.17
N GLU A 211 -25.46 4.57 -5.20
CA GLU A 211 -26.92 4.66 -5.29
C GLU A 211 -27.49 3.91 -6.50
N GLN A 212 -26.74 3.81 -7.61
CA GLN A 212 -27.13 3.03 -8.79
C GLN A 212 -27.24 1.51 -8.53
N PHE A 213 -26.62 1.02 -7.45
CA PHE A 213 -26.64 -0.40 -7.06
C PHE A 213 -27.65 -0.68 -5.94
N MET A 214 -28.49 0.29 -5.57
CA MET A 214 -29.52 0.08 -4.55
C MET A 214 -30.66 -0.78 -5.09
N ASP A 215 -31.10 -1.72 -4.26
CA ASP A 215 -32.34 -2.44 -4.50
C ASP A 215 -33.58 -1.61 -4.06
N LYS A 216 -34.75 -2.20 -4.24
CA LYS A 216 -36.03 -1.58 -3.85
C LYS A 216 -36.17 -1.28 -2.35
N ASP A 217 -35.41 -1.96 -1.51
CA ASP A 217 -35.40 -1.82 -0.05
C ASP A 217 -34.30 -0.84 0.43
N GLY A 218 -33.55 -0.26 -0.51
CA GLY A 218 -32.52 0.74 -0.26
C GLY A 218 -31.17 0.16 0.17
N MET A 219 -30.96 -1.16 0.04
CA MET A 219 -29.69 -1.80 0.31
C MET A 219 -28.78 -1.75 -0.92
N VAL A 220 -27.55 -1.33 -0.75
CA VAL A 220 -26.55 -1.37 -1.84
C VAL A 220 -26.13 -2.81 -2.09
N GLN A 221 -26.36 -3.29 -3.31
CA GLN A 221 -25.99 -4.63 -3.81
C GLN A 221 -24.57 -4.60 -4.36
N ASP A 222 -23.59 -4.51 -3.48
CA ASP A 222 -22.17 -4.33 -3.82
C ASP A 222 -21.41 -5.66 -4.05
N ASP A 223 -21.95 -6.51 -4.95
CA ASP A 223 -21.33 -7.78 -5.35
C ASP A 223 -19.92 -7.59 -5.90
N TYR A 224 -19.64 -6.46 -6.54
CA TYR A 224 -18.31 -6.09 -7.00
C TYR A 224 -17.28 -6.02 -5.86
N ARG A 225 -17.69 -5.55 -4.66
CA ARG A 225 -16.84 -5.49 -3.48
C ARG A 225 -16.59 -6.89 -2.89
N ILE A 226 -17.64 -7.71 -2.85
CA ILE A 226 -17.53 -9.11 -2.42
C ILE A 226 -16.55 -9.86 -3.33
N THR A 227 -16.69 -9.70 -4.64
CA THR A 227 -15.78 -10.31 -5.62
C THR A 227 -14.34 -9.83 -5.43
N PHE A 228 -14.14 -8.53 -5.28
CA PHE A 228 -12.82 -7.95 -5.03
C PHE A 228 -12.16 -8.58 -3.79
N ILE A 229 -12.85 -8.64 -2.67
CA ILE A 229 -12.31 -9.20 -1.41
C ILE A 229 -12.02 -10.70 -1.57
N LYS A 230 -12.95 -11.47 -2.16
CA LYS A 230 -12.76 -12.91 -2.42
C LYS A 230 -11.49 -13.19 -3.22
N ASP A 231 -11.32 -12.47 -4.31
CA ASP A 231 -10.18 -12.68 -5.21
C ASP A 231 -8.85 -12.37 -4.50
N HIS A 232 -8.77 -11.29 -3.72
CA HIS A 232 -7.59 -10.97 -2.91
C HIS A 232 -7.33 -12.01 -1.82
N LEU A 233 -8.36 -12.47 -1.11
CA LEU A 233 -8.21 -13.49 -0.07
C LEU A 233 -7.75 -14.83 -0.61
N LYS A 234 -8.14 -15.24 -1.82
CA LYS A 234 -7.62 -16.45 -2.47
C LYS A 234 -6.10 -16.38 -2.66
N TRP A 235 -5.61 -15.26 -3.17
CA TRP A 235 -4.18 -15.07 -3.37
C TRP A 235 -3.42 -14.91 -2.05
N LEU A 236 -4.00 -14.25 -1.05
CA LEU A 236 -3.44 -14.18 0.29
C LEU A 236 -3.32 -15.56 0.93
N HIS A 237 -4.39 -16.38 0.85
CA HIS A 237 -4.40 -17.75 1.34
C HIS A 237 -3.30 -18.57 0.67
N ARG A 238 -3.12 -18.44 -0.63
CA ARG A 238 -2.03 -19.11 -1.36
C ARG A 238 -0.65 -18.69 -0.83
N ALA A 239 -0.42 -17.41 -0.58
CA ALA A 239 0.84 -16.94 0.02
C ALA A 239 1.10 -17.57 1.40
N ILE A 240 0.04 -17.71 2.23
CA ILE A 240 0.13 -18.36 3.54
C ILE A 240 0.45 -19.87 3.38
N GLN A 241 -0.24 -20.57 2.47
CA GLN A 241 0.04 -21.98 2.20
C GLN A 241 1.46 -22.22 1.71
N GLU A 242 2.06 -21.28 1.02
CA GLU A 242 3.45 -21.33 0.58
C GLU A 242 4.45 -20.82 1.64
N GLY A 243 4.00 -20.64 2.89
CA GLY A 243 4.84 -20.37 4.06
C GLY A 243 4.97 -18.89 4.43
N GLY A 244 4.21 -17.99 3.81
CA GLY A 244 4.19 -16.57 4.19
C GLY A 244 3.60 -16.37 5.59
N ALA A 245 4.27 -15.61 6.45
CA ALA A 245 3.90 -15.37 7.86
C ALA A 245 2.79 -14.30 8.02
N CYS A 246 1.74 -14.35 7.21
CA CYS A 246 0.60 -13.47 7.35
C CYS A 246 -0.31 -13.94 8.48
N PHE A 247 -0.62 -13.05 9.44
CA PHE A 247 -1.43 -13.38 10.60
C PHE A 247 -2.79 -12.66 10.66
N GLY A 248 -3.12 -11.82 9.67
CA GLY A 248 -4.40 -11.11 9.68
C GLY A 248 -4.72 -10.35 8.40
N TYR A 249 -6.02 -10.04 8.26
CA TYR A 249 -6.56 -9.24 7.15
C TYR A 249 -7.60 -8.26 7.66
N HIS A 250 -7.41 -6.99 7.34
CA HIS A 250 -8.39 -5.93 7.54
C HIS A 250 -8.81 -5.33 6.21
N MET A 251 -10.11 -5.22 6.03
CA MET A 251 -10.68 -4.57 4.87
C MET A 251 -10.80 -3.05 5.13
N TRP A 252 -10.45 -2.24 4.16
CA TRP A 252 -10.70 -0.80 4.15
C TRP A 252 -12.01 -0.52 3.42
N SER A 253 -13.11 -0.12 4.12
CA SER A 253 -13.20 0.18 5.56
C SER A 253 -14.55 -0.29 6.12
N PRO A 254 -14.77 -0.31 7.43
CA PRO A 254 -16.07 -0.71 7.99
C PRO A 254 -17.17 0.27 7.62
N PHE A 255 -16.88 1.56 7.55
CA PHE A 255 -17.84 2.63 7.22
C PHE A 255 -17.38 3.43 6.01
N ASP A 256 -18.34 3.99 5.25
CA ASP A 256 -18.02 5.07 4.34
C ASP A 256 -17.43 6.22 5.13
N SER A 257 -16.23 6.65 4.76
CA SER A 257 -15.47 7.66 5.47
C SER A 257 -15.04 8.79 4.55
N TRP A 258 -14.66 9.89 5.17
CA TRP A 258 -14.05 11.03 4.47
C TRP A 258 -12.66 10.66 3.98
N SER A 259 -12.38 10.92 2.71
CA SER A 259 -11.07 10.71 2.06
C SER A 259 -10.38 12.05 1.82
N TRP A 260 -9.05 12.07 1.93
CA TRP A 260 -8.22 13.27 1.87
C TRP A 260 -8.51 14.21 0.70
N SER A 261 -8.61 13.69 -0.52
CA SER A 261 -8.80 14.50 -1.74
C SER A 261 -10.22 14.43 -2.30
N ASN A 262 -10.99 13.42 -1.94
CA ASN A 262 -12.25 13.08 -2.59
C ASN A 262 -13.46 13.17 -1.66
N ALA A 263 -13.25 13.57 -0.39
CA ALA A 263 -14.28 13.58 0.63
C ALA A 263 -15.07 12.25 0.62
N TYR A 264 -16.37 12.29 0.45
CA TYR A 264 -17.22 11.10 0.39
C TYR A 264 -17.54 10.60 -1.02
N LYS A 265 -16.82 11.08 -2.03
CA LYS A 265 -17.07 10.71 -3.43
C LYS A 265 -16.88 9.22 -3.68
N ASN A 266 -15.79 8.64 -3.14
CA ASN A 266 -15.50 7.22 -3.27
C ASN A 266 -15.90 6.47 -1.99
N ARG A 267 -16.85 5.57 -2.10
CA ARG A 267 -17.39 4.79 -1.00
C ARG A 267 -16.62 3.49 -0.84
N TYR A 268 -15.96 3.31 0.30
CA TYR A 268 -15.17 2.12 0.64
C TYR A 268 -15.87 1.20 1.64
N GLY A 269 -16.84 1.76 2.39
CA GLY A 269 -17.45 1.11 3.53
C GLY A 269 -18.24 -0.16 3.20
N LEU A 270 -18.24 -1.09 4.15
CA LEU A 270 -19.26 -2.15 4.24
C LEU A 270 -20.60 -1.58 4.73
N ILE A 271 -20.54 -0.47 5.48
CA ILE A 271 -21.68 0.25 5.99
C ILE A 271 -21.75 1.60 5.28
N ARG A 272 -22.85 1.84 4.59
CA ARG A 272 -23.13 3.12 3.95
C ARG A 272 -23.47 4.17 4.99
N ILE A 273 -22.89 5.36 4.84
CA ILE A 273 -23.22 6.55 5.63
C ILE A 273 -23.96 7.53 4.74
N ASP A 274 -25.22 7.77 5.04
CA ASP A 274 -26.05 8.74 4.32
C ASP A 274 -25.88 10.15 4.94
N ILE A 275 -24.97 10.91 4.35
CA ILE A 275 -24.60 12.25 4.86
C ILE A 275 -25.81 13.22 4.79
N ALA A 276 -26.69 13.08 3.79
CA ALA A 276 -27.86 13.92 3.62
C ALA A 276 -28.95 13.60 4.65
N LYS A 277 -28.90 12.45 5.29
CA LYS A 277 -29.85 11.98 6.30
C LYS A 277 -29.20 11.79 7.67
N GLU A 278 -28.61 12.84 8.22
CA GLU A 278 -28.00 12.83 9.57
C GLU A 278 -26.95 11.72 9.75
N ALA A 279 -26.24 11.37 8.68
CA ALA A 279 -25.23 10.31 8.66
C ALA A 279 -25.77 8.92 9.12
N LYS A 280 -27.03 8.60 8.83
CA LYS A 280 -27.66 7.33 9.20
C LYS A 280 -26.90 6.15 8.56
N PRO A 281 -26.42 5.19 9.37
CA PRO A 281 -25.72 4.01 8.86
C PRO A 281 -26.71 2.98 8.30
N THR A 282 -26.35 2.34 7.18
CA THR A 282 -27.07 1.19 6.60
C THR A 282 -26.09 0.14 6.11
N TYR A 283 -26.35 -1.13 6.40
CA TYR A 283 -25.53 -2.22 5.92
C TYR A 283 -25.65 -2.39 4.41
N LYS A 284 -24.50 -2.59 3.74
CA LYS A 284 -24.47 -3.04 2.35
C LYS A 284 -24.49 -4.57 2.31
N LYS A 285 -24.71 -5.17 1.15
CA LYS A 285 -24.68 -6.62 0.97
C LYS A 285 -23.33 -7.23 1.39
N SER A 286 -22.26 -6.55 1.08
CA SER A 286 -20.89 -6.95 1.48
C SER A 286 -20.71 -7.05 2.98
N ALA A 287 -21.41 -6.25 3.80
CA ALA A 287 -21.32 -6.32 5.25
C ALA A 287 -21.83 -7.66 5.78
N GLN A 288 -22.96 -8.14 5.25
CA GLN A 288 -23.53 -9.43 5.65
C GLN A 288 -22.61 -10.59 5.25
N TRP A 289 -22.06 -10.52 4.02
CA TRP A 289 -21.11 -11.51 3.54
C TRP A 289 -19.80 -11.50 4.36
N PHE A 290 -19.25 -10.32 4.66
CA PHE A 290 -18.00 -10.20 5.43
C PHE A 290 -18.17 -10.71 6.87
N ARG A 291 -19.33 -10.50 7.47
CA ARG A 291 -19.66 -11.10 8.76
C ARG A 291 -19.61 -12.63 8.69
N GLN A 292 -20.26 -13.25 7.69
CA GLN A 292 -20.21 -14.70 7.50
C GLN A 292 -18.79 -15.19 7.28
N LEU A 293 -17.98 -14.48 6.47
CA LEU A 293 -16.56 -14.76 6.28
C LEU A 293 -15.80 -14.78 7.61
N SER A 294 -16.04 -13.78 8.47
CA SER A 294 -15.37 -13.68 9.78
C SER A 294 -15.82 -14.77 10.75
N ASP A 295 -17.13 -15.05 10.80
CA ASP A 295 -17.69 -16.07 11.70
C ASP A 295 -17.21 -17.49 11.33
N GLN A 296 -16.99 -17.76 10.03
CA GLN A 296 -16.56 -19.07 9.52
C GLN A 296 -15.04 -19.17 9.32
N ASN A 297 -14.32 -18.07 9.49
CA ASN A 297 -12.90 -17.94 9.14
C ASN A 297 -12.59 -18.49 7.74
N GLY A 298 -13.46 -18.18 6.78
CA GLY A 298 -13.30 -18.65 5.40
C GLY A 298 -14.58 -18.56 4.58
N PHE A 299 -14.50 -18.95 3.33
CA PHE A 299 -15.63 -19.03 2.42
C PHE A 299 -15.48 -20.20 1.45
N THR A 300 -16.57 -20.61 0.84
CA THR A 300 -16.56 -21.64 -0.21
C THR A 300 -16.62 -20.95 -1.57
N ASP A 301 -15.74 -21.36 -2.48
CA ASP A 301 -15.80 -20.91 -3.86
C ASP A 301 -16.92 -21.61 -4.64
N LYS A 302 -17.27 -21.09 -5.83
CA LYS A 302 -18.32 -21.67 -6.68
C LYS A 302 -18.06 -23.14 -7.03
N ASP A 303 -16.81 -23.56 -7.01
CA ASP A 303 -16.38 -24.95 -7.28
C ASP A 303 -16.39 -25.86 -6.03
N GLY A 304 -16.94 -25.39 -4.90
CA GLY A 304 -17.04 -26.16 -3.67
C GLY A 304 -15.73 -26.31 -2.89
N ALA A 305 -14.62 -25.71 -3.34
CA ALA A 305 -13.37 -25.73 -2.63
C ALA A 305 -13.37 -24.71 -1.47
N PRO A 306 -13.07 -25.13 -0.23
CA PRO A 306 -12.99 -24.20 0.90
C PRO A 306 -11.73 -23.36 0.82
N CYS A 307 -11.89 -22.04 0.95
CA CYS A 307 -10.80 -21.10 1.21
C CYS A 307 -10.86 -20.74 2.70
N LYS A 308 -9.99 -21.34 3.50
CA LYS A 308 -9.89 -21.12 4.94
C LYS A 308 -8.57 -20.46 5.32
#